data_ba66732e02c701a0a1068e2c4d1bfd6f
#
_entry.id   ba66732e02c701a0a1068e2c4d1bfd6f
#
_cell.length_a   1.000
_cell.length_b   1.000
_cell.length_c   1.000
_cell.angle_alpha   90.00
_cell.angle_beta   90.00
_cell.angle_gamma   90.00
#
_symmetry.space_group_name_H-M   'P 1'
#
loop_
_entity.id
_entity.type
_entity.pdbx_description
1 polymer ?
#
loop_
_entity_poly.entity_id
_entity_poly.type
_entity_poly.pdbx_seq_one_letter_code
_entity_poly.pdbx_strand_id
1 'polypeptide(L)'
;MTTEAKKKRNGLKEYTEAFRSLSRQRQDAFMKAIYDMSPENKNLFKIYLTKENKTVIEDLKKEIQKETTGRVGRYRKLRLSKINTILRNAQKYALSPQELIELKKETWTGMLVFILSKKYLPDRYQAACARHLDEYLSLIKHHILEKSEQEERLAKEKELILGIIEKEYYLPYIEDIYMKQFKT
;
A
#
# COMPACT_ATOMS: atom_id res chain seq x y z
N MET A 1 30.72 17.96 4.73
CA MET A 1 29.67 16.92 4.68
C MET A 1 29.43 16.36 3.27
N THR A 2 30.46 16.13 2.46
CA THR A 2 30.26 15.82 1.04
C THR A 2 30.91 14.53 0.57
N THR A 3 31.70 13.87 1.41
CA THR A 3 32.51 12.70 1.00
C THR A 3 31.74 11.36 1.10
N GLU A 4 30.87 11.18 2.08
CA GLU A 4 30.12 9.90 2.24
C GLU A 4 28.99 9.70 1.24
N ALA A 5 28.29 10.78 0.84
CA ALA A 5 27.23 10.67 -0.16
C ALA A 5 27.78 10.37 -1.57
N LYS A 6 28.99 10.85 -1.90
CA LYS A 6 29.70 10.50 -3.14
C LYS A 6 30.17 9.04 -3.15
N LYS A 7 30.62 8.49 -2.01
CA LYS A 7 31.07 7.10 -1.89
C LYS A 7 29.93 6.08 -2.13
N LYS A 8 28.68 6.37 -1.65
CA LYS A 8 27.51 5.50 -1.88
C LYS A 8 27.04 5.45 -3.35
N ARG A 9 27.19 6.56 -4.09
CA ARG A 9 26.84 6.58 -5.53
C ARG A 9 27.88 5.86 -6.40
N ASN A 10 29.13 5.88 -6.03
CA ASN A 10 30.19 5.18 -6.76
C ASN A 10 30.05 3.64 -6.63
N GLY A 11 29.64 3.12 -5.48
CA GLY A 11 29.47 1.68 -5.27
C GLY A 11 28.50 1.01 -6.25
N LEU A 12 27.32 1.61 -6.52
CA LEU A 12 26.36 1.01 -7.46
C LEU A 12 26.92 0.95 -8.89
N LYS A 13 27.66 1.96 -9.31
CA LYS A 13 28.31 1.99 -10.64
C LYS A 13 29.33 0.87 -10.76
N GLU A 14 30.22 0.72 -9.77
CA GLU A 14 31.21 -0.35 -9.72
C GLU A 14 30.57 -1.75 -9.76
N TYR A 15 29.51 -1.98 -8.97
CA TYR A 15 28.78 -3.25 -8.98
C TYR A 15 28.09 -3.49 -10.32
N THR A 16 27.56 -2.47 -10.97
CA THR A 16 26.92 -2.59 -12.28
C THR A 16 27.96 -2.95 -13.35
N GLU A 17 29.12 -2.33 -13.32
CA GLU A 17 30.23 -2.63 -14.24
C GLU A 17 30.76 -4.05 -14.00
N ALA A 18 30.98 -4.44 -12.73
CA ALA A 18 31.37 -5.78 -12.38
C ALA A 18 30.35 -6.83 -12.83
N PHE A 19 29.05 -6.59 -12.63
CA PHE A 19 27.99 -7.49 -13.10
C PHE A 19 28.00 -7.63 -14.63
N ARG A 20 28.17 -6.53 -15.36
CA ARG A 20 28.25 -6.55 -16.82
C ARG A 20 29.47 -7.31 -17.35
N SER A 21 30.55 -7.35 -16.58
CA SER A 21 31.78 -8.08 -16.94
C SER A 21 31.70 -9.59 -16.67
N LEU A 22 30.68 -10.06 -15.94
CA LEU A 22 30.48 -11.49 -15.70
C LEU A 22 30.08 -12.21 -16.99
N SER A 23 30.47 -13.49 -17.10
CA SER A 23 29.93 -14.36 -18.15
C SER A 23 28.40 -14.51 -17.99
N ARG A 24 27.70 -14.76 -19.09
CA ARG A 24 26.24 -14.93 -19.09
C ARG A 24 25.77 -15.96 -18.06
N GLN A 25 26.45 -17.08 -17.97
CA GLN A 25 26.15 -18.11 -16.98
C GLN A 25 26.24 -17.59 -15.54
N ARG A 26 27.25 -16.76 -15.22
CA ARG A 26 27.37 -16.15 -13.90
C ARG A 26 26.33 -15.06 -13.64
N GLN A 27 25.96 -14.28 -14.68
CA GLN A 27 24.87 -13.32 -14.59
C GLN A 27 23.54 -14.02 -14.29
N ASP A 28 23.23 -15.11 -15.01
CA ASP A 28 22.02 -15.90 -14.79
C ASP A 28 21.97 -16.52 -13.39
N ALA A 29 23.10 -17.07 -12.92
CA ALA A 29 23.21 -17.60 -11.56
C ALA A 29 22.99 -16.52 -10.49
N PHE A 30 23.54 -15.32 -10.67
CA PHE A 30 23.35 -14.18 -9.78
C PHE A 30 21.88 -13.71 -9.78
N MET A 31 21.27 -13.57 -10.95
CA MET A 31 19.85 -13.20 -11.08
C MET A 31 18.94 -14.22 -10.40
N LYS A 32 19.22 -15.51 -10.58
CA LYS A 32 18.50 -16.59 -9.88
C LYS A 32 18.65 -16.48 -8.37
N ALA A 33 19.87 -16.25 -7.88
CA ALA A 33 20.10 -16.09 -6.45
C ALA A 33 19.29 -14.91 -5.88
N ILE A 34 19.28 -13.75 -6.54
CA ILE A 34 18.48 -12.60 -6.12
C ILE A 34 16.98 -12.93 -6.14
N TYR A 35 16.49 -13.60 -7.19
CA TYR A 35 15.10 -14.01 -7.32
C TYR A 35 14.66 -14.91 -6.16
N ASP A 36 15.52 -15.85 -5.75
CA ASP A 36 15.20 -16.81 -4.70
C ASP A 36 15.39 -16.27 -3.27
N MET A 37 16.04 -15.12 -3.09
CA MET A 37 16.29 -14.53 -1.77
C MET A 37 15.05 -14.13 -1.00
N SER A 38 14.00 -13.63 -1.69
CA SER A 38 12.78 -13.20 -1.02
C SER A 38 11.56 -13.15 -1.95
N PRO A 39 10.33 -13.26 -1.40
CA PRO A 39 9.11 -13.03 -2.16
C PRO A 39 9.03 -11.62 -2.77
N GLU A 40 9.57 -10.62 -2.08
CA GLU A 40 9.63 -9.23 -2.57
C GLU A 40 10.48 -9.13 -3.84
N ASN A 41 11.61 -9.84 -3.90
CA ASN A 41 12.44 -9.89 -5.09
C ASN A 41 11.69 -10.56 -6.25
N LYS A 42 10.96 -11.65 -5.99
CA LYS A 42 10.10 -12.30 -7.00
C LYS A 42 9.08 -11.32 -7.58
N ASN A 43 8.45 -10.50 -6.74
CA ASN A 43 7.52 -9.47 -7.18
C ASN A 43 8.21 -8.39 -8.02
N LEU A 44 9.42 -7.94 -7.64
CA LEU A 44 10.20 -7.01 -8.45
C LEU A 44 10.47 -7.58 -9.85
N PHE A 45 10.89 -8.84 -9.95
CA PHE A 45 11.12 -9.52 -11.24
C PHE A 45 9.84 -9.58 -12.09
N LYS A 46 8.70 -9.94 -11.48
CA LYS A 46 7.41 -9.96 -12.18
C LYS A 46 7.06 -8.57 -12.76
N ILE A 47 7.22 -7.51 -11.98
CA ILE A 47 6.86 -6.15 -12.39
C ILE A 47 7.82 -5.63 -13.47
N TYR A 48 9.14 -5.70 -13.21
CA TYR A 48 10.11 -5.07 -14.09
C TYR A 48 10.41 -5.87 -15.37
N LEU A 49 10.33 -7.20 -15.31
CA LEU A 49 10.69 -8.05 -16.43
C LEU A 49 9.49 -8.61 -17.21
N THR A 50 8.40 -8.98 -16.52
CA THR A 50 7.24 -9.59 -17.17
C THR A 50 6.02 -8.67 -17.25
N LYS A 51 6.08 -7.47 -16.62
CA LYS A 51 4.98 -6.49 -16.57
C LYS A 51 3.69 -7.05 -15.96
N GLU A 52 3.82 -8.00 -15.05
CA GLU A 52 2.69 -8.67 -14.37
C GLU A 52 2.18 -7.86 -13.14
N ASN A 53 2.07 -6.54 -13.28
CA ASN A 53 1.63 -5.67 -12.18
C ASN A 53 0.30 -6.11 -11.58
N LYS A 54 -0.67 -6.49 -12.42
CA LYS A 54 -2.01 -6.90 -11.96
C LYS A 54 -1.93 -8.10 -11.00
N THR A 55 -1.14 -9.12 -11.34
CA THR A 55 -0.97 -10.31 -10.49
C THR A 55 -0.37 -9.94 -9.13
N VAL A 56 0.67 -9.09 -9.14
CA VAL A 56 1.32 -8.64 -7.92
C VAL A 56 0.37 -7.81 -7.05
N ILE A 57 -0.42 -6.90 -7.65
CA ILE A 57 -1.42 -6.11 -6.94
C ILE A 57 -2.48 -6.99 -6.31
N GLU A 58 -3.02 -7.96 -7.03
CA GLU A 58 -4.00 -8.91 -6.49
C GLU A 58 -3.44 -9.74 -5.33
N ASP A 59 -2.17 -10.15 -5.41
CA ASP A 59 -1.52 -10.87 -4.32
C ASP A 59 -1.33 -9.97 -3.08
N LEU A 60 -0.94 -8.70 -3.27
CA LEU A 60 -0.85 -7.71 -2.18
C LEU A 60 -2.22 -7.42 -1.56
N LYS A 61 -3.28 -7.29 -2.35
CA LYS A 61 -4.67 -7.14 -1.84
C LYS A 61 -5.07 -8.33 -0.99
N LYS A 62 -4.81 -9.57 -1.45
CA LYS A 62 -5.08 -10.78 -0.67
C LYS A 62 -4.29 -10.83 0.63
N GLU A 63 -3.04 -10.37 0.64
CA GLU A 63 -2.24 -10.26 1.86
C GLU A 63 -2.84 -9.25 2.84
N ILE A 64 -3.27 -8.08 2.37
CA ILE A 64 -3.95 -7.07 3.17
C ILE A 64 -5.25 -7.64 3.75
N GLN A 65 -6.07 -8.29 2.92
CA GLN A 65 -7.30 -8.94 3.37
C GLN A 65 -7.07 -9.97 4.48
N LYS A 66 -6.03 -10.80 4.35
CA LYS A 66 -5.67 -11.77 5.42
C LYS A 66 -5.33 -11.09 6.75
N GLU A 67 -4.79 -9.88 6.71
CA GLU A 67 -4.41 -9.14 7.91
C GLU A 67 -5.56 -8.31 8.50
N THR A 68 -6.57 -7.97 7.69
CA THR A 68 -7.73 -7.16 8.08
C THR A 68 -8.97 -7.99 8.40
N THR A 69 -9.36 -8.94 7.56
CA THR A 69 -10.62 -9.69 7.74
C THR A 69 -10.49 -10.94 8.60
N GLY A 70 -9.27 -11.49 8.75
CA GLY A 70 -9.04 -12.71 9.53
C GLY A 70 -9.63 -13.97 8.89
N ARG A 71 -9.27 -15.15 9.44
CA ARG A 71 -9.96 -16.40 9.12
C ARG A 71 -11.21 -16.53 10.02
N VAL A 72 -12.33 -16.92 9.42
CA VAL A 72 -13.56 -17.24 10.14
C VAL A 72 -13.24 -18.19 11.32
N GLY A 73 -13.72 -17.86 12.52
CA GLY A 73 -13.60 -18.70 13.71
C GLY A 73 -12.38 -18.47 14.62
N ARG A 74 -11.46 -17.57 14.30
CA ARG A 74 -10.36 -17.20 15.22
C ARG A 74 -10.33 -15.72 15.53
N TYR A 75 -10.21 -15.36 16.81
CA TYR A 75 -9.96 -14.01 17.29
C TYR A 75 -8.62 -13.51 16.73
N ARG A 76 -8.62 -12.82 15.60
CA ARG A 76 -7.42 -12.17 15.09
C ARG A 76 -7.36 -10.72 15.50
N LYS A 77 -6.20 -10.31 15.96
CA LYS A 77 -5.86 -8.91 16.12
C LYS A 77 -5.50 -8.35 14.73
N LEU A 78 -5.98 -7.15 14.40
CA LEU A 78 -5.51 -6.40 13.26
C LEU A 78 -4.00 -6.15 13.39
N ARG A 79 -3.21 -6.64 12.43
CA ARG A 79 -1.73 -6.56 12.51
C ARG A 79 -1.21 -5.37 11.73
N LEU A 80 -1.35 -4.17 12.31
CA LEU A 80 -0.92 -2.91 11.70
C LEU A 80 0.52 -2.92 11.19
N SER A 81 1.44 -3.54 11.93
CA SER A 81 2.85 -3.64 11.51
C SER A 81 3.02 -4.42 10.21
N LYS A 82 2.25 -5.49 10.01
CA LYS A 82 2.29 -6.26 8.76
C LYS A 82 1.67 -5.50 7.60
N ILE A 83 0.51 -4.87 7.79
CA ILE A 83 -0.13 -4.01 6.79
C ILE A 83 0.85 -2.91 6.34
N ASN A 84 1.47 -2.21 7.29
CA ASN A 84 2.45 -1.18 6.98
C ASN A 84 3.68 -1.74 6.24
N THR A 85 4.11 -2.98 6.55
CA THR A 85 5.20 -3.63 5.83
C THR A 85 4.82 -3.97 4.39
N ILE A 86 3.62 -4.50 4.16
CA ILE A 86 3.08 -4.78 2.81
C ILE A 86 3.05 -3.48 1.99
N LEU A 87 2.47 -2.41 2.54
CA LEU A 87 2.39 -1.11 1.85
C LEU A 87 3.76 -0.49 1.58
N ARG A 88 4.70 -0.57 2.52
CA ARG A 88 6.08 -0.10 2.32
C ARG A 88 6.81 -0.90 1.25
N ASN A 89 6.59 -2.20 1.16
CA ASN A 89 7.14 -3.02 0.09
C ASN A 89 6.50 -2.67 -1.25
N ALA A 90 5.18 -2.45 -1.30
CA ALA A 90 4.48 -1.99 -2.49
C ALA A 90 5.03 -0.67 -3.05
N GLN A 91 5.46 0.26 -2.18
CA GLN A 91 6.10 1.52 -2.61
C GLN A 91 7.45 1.32 -3.31
N LYS A 92 8.13 0.19 -3.10
CA LYS A 92 9.40 -0.14 -3.82
C LYS A 92 9.13 -0.68 -5.22
N TYR A 93 7.92 -1.13 -5.48
CA TYR A 93 7.49 -1.55 -6.81
C TYR A 93 7.12 -0.31 -7.61
N ALA A 94 7.48 -0.23 -8.86
CA ALA A 94 7.13 0.90 -9.71
C ALA A 94 5.64 0.84 -10.11
N LEU A 95 4.76 0.88 -9.09
CA LEU A 95 3.31 0.86 -9.26
C LEU A 95 2.82 2.22 -9.76
N SER A 96 1.82 2.19 -10.62
CA SER A 96 1.13 3.40 -11.05
C SER A 96 0.34 4.03 -9.88
N PRO A 97 0.06 5.33 -9.92
CA PRO A 97 -0.79 5.97 -8.92
C PRO A 97 -2.15 5.29 -8.75
N GLN A 98 -2.73 4.80 -9.84
CA GLN A 98 -4.01 4.08 -9.82
C GLN A 98 -3.91 2.78 -9.01
N GLU A 99 -2.84 2.00 -9.20
CA GLU A 99 -2.59 0.77 -8.45
C GLU A 99 -2.39 1.04 -6.96
N LEU A 100 -1.72 2.14 -6.61
CA LEU A 100 -1.55 2.58 -5.22
C LEU A 100 -2.89 3.01 -4.60
N ILE A 101 -3.75 3.72 -5.34
CA ILE A 101 -5.11 4.09 -4.93
C ILE A 101 -5.91 2.84 -4.60
N GLU A 102 -5.87 1.81 -5.44
CA GLU A 102 -6.57 0.54 -5.19
C GLU A 102 -6.08 -0.18 -3.93
N LEU A 103 -4.76 -0.27 -3.72
CA LEU A 103 -4.21 -0.86 -2.51
C LEU A 103 -4.59 -0.10 -1.24
N LYS A 104 -4.60 1.24 -1.31
CA LYS A 104 -5.01 2.07 -0.18
C LYS A 104 -6.49 1.93 0.12
N LYS A 105 -7.33 1.83 -0.93
CA LYS A 105 -8.76 1.55 -0.77
C LYS A 105 -8.97 0.24 -0.03
N GLU A 106 -8.37 -0.85 -0.51
CA GLU A 106 -8.46 -2.16 0.13
C GLU A 106 -8.01 -2.13 1.59
N THR A 107 -6.95 -1.34 1.88
CA THR A 107 -6.41 -1.24 3.23
C THR A 107 -7.40 -0.60 4.20
N TRP A 108 -7.88 0.62 3.90
CA TRP A 108 -8.75 1.33 4.84
C TRP A 108 -10.12 0.68 4.97
N THR A 109 -10.69 0.16 3.87
CA THR A 109 -11.99 -0.54 3.91
C THR A 109 -11.91 -1.85 4.70
N GLY A 110 -10.85 -2.65 4.49
CA GLY A 110 -10.64 -3.86 5.27
C GLY A 110 -10.42 -3.59 6.76
N MET A 111 -9.70 -2.52 7.10
CA MET A 111 -9.53 -2.08 8.50
C MET A 111 -10.85 -1.60 9.11
N LEU A 112 -11.65 -0.84 8.34
CA LEU A 112 -12.96 -0.38 8.77
C LEU A 112 -13.91 -1.56 9.08
N VAL A 113 -14.00 -2.54 8.17
CA VAL A 113 -14.79 -3.76 8.40
C VAL A 113 -14.38 -4.47 9.69
N PHE A 114 -13.07 -4.55 9.95
CA PHE A 114 -12.56 -5.11 11.19
C PHE A 114 -13.02 -4.28 12.40
N ILE A 115 -12.91 -2.96 12.36
CA ILE A 115 -13.30 -2.03 13.43
C ILE A 115 -14.79 -2.20 13.73
N LEU A 116 -15.64 -2.16 12.71
CA LEU A 116 -17.10 -2.28 12.85
C LEU A 116 -17.53 -3.66 13.36
N SER A 117 -16.73 -4.69 13.16
CA SER A 117 -16.98 -6.04 13.69
C SER A 117 -16.72 -6.19 15.19
N LYS A 118 -16.21 -5.17 15.89
CA LYS A 118 -15.78 -5.23 17.30
C LYS A 118 -16.53 -4.21 18.15
N LYS A 119 -16.98 -4.62 19.34
CA LYS A 119 -17.65 -3.71 20.29
C LYS A 119 -16.68 -2.73 20.95
N TYR A 120 -15.44 -3.14 21.19
CA TYR A 120 -14.40 -2.31 21.83
C TYR A 120 -13.08 -2.51 21.12
N LEU A 121 -12.52 -1.42 20.62
CA LEU A 121 -11.20 -1.41 20.00
C LEU A 121 -10.37 -0.24 20.55
N PRO A 122 -9.07 -0.45 20.79
CA PRO A 122 -8.16 0.64 21.13
C PRO A 122 -8.13 1.71 20.01
N ASP A 123 -8.10 2.97 20.39
CA ASP A 123 -8.08 4.15 19.49
C ASP A 123 -7.02 4.05 18.40
N ARG A 124 -5.89 3.41 18.68
CA ARG A 124 -4.81 3.22 17.69
C ARG A 124 -5.27 2.56 16.39
N TYR A 125 -6.31 1.70 16.42
CA TYR A 125 -6.82 1.05 15.23
C TYR A 125 -7.70 2.00 14.42
N GLN A 126 -8.52 2.80 15.08
CA GLN A 126 -9.32 3.84 14.43
C GLN A 126 -8.42 4.91 13.83
N ALA A 127 -7.44 5.41 14.58
CA ALA A 127 -6.47 6.40 14.11
C ALA A 127 -5.66 5.87 12.91
N ALA A 128 -5.28 4.59 12.92
CA ALA A 128 -4.58 3.99 11.77
C ALA A 128 -5.49 3.86 10.54
N CYS A 129 -6.76 3.47 10.72
CA CYS A 129 -7.74 3.42 9.64
C CYS A 129 -7.97 4.81 9.03
N ALA A 130 -8.18 5.81 9.86
CA ALA A 130 -8.37 7.21 9.45
C ALA A 130 -7.16 7.74 8.67
N ARG A 131 -5.94 7.45 9.11
CA ARG A 131 -4.72 7.81 8.37
C ARG A 131 -4.69 7.17 6.98
N HIS A 132 -5.02 5.89 6.84
CA HIS A 132 -5.05 5.23 5.52
C HIS A 132 -6.18 5.78 4.64
N LEU A 133 -7.31 6.18 5.21
CA LEU A 133 -8.37 6.90 4.50
C LEU A 133 -7.88 8.26 4.01
N ASP A 134 -7.23 9.06 4.86
CA ASP A 134 -6.66 10.37 4.49
C ASP A 134 -5.64 10.25 3.34
N GLU A 135 -4.74 9.28 3.44
CA GLU A 135 -3.76 8.98 2.40
C GLU A 135 -4.44 8.54 1.07
N TYR A 136 -5.50 7.74 1.16
CA TYR A 136 -6.29 7.31 0.00
C TYR A 136 -6.96 8.49 -0.71
N LEU A 137 -7.66 9.34 0.05
CA LEU A 137 -8.35 10.53 -0.50
C LEU A 137 -7.33 11.53 -1.08
N SER A 138 -6.18 11.70 -0.44
CA SER A 138 -5.09 12.53 -0.93
C SER A 138 -4.52 12.01 -2.25
N LEU A 139 -4.37 10.69 -2.41
CA LEU A 139 -3.93 10.09 -3.68
C LEU A 139 -4.92 10.36 -4.80
N ILE A 140 -6.24 10.25 -4.55
CA ILE A 140 -7.27 10.59 -5.54
C ILE A 140 -7.12 12.06 -5.96
N LYS A 141 -7.00 12.98 -5.01
CA LYS A 141 -6.88 14.43 -5.28
C LYS A 141 -5.65 14.81 -6.07
N HIS A 142 -4.53 14.10 -5.89
CA HIS A 142 -3.25 14.50 -6.47
C HIS A 142 -2.86 13.74 -7.75
N HIS A 143 -3.42 12.56 -7.96
CA HIS A 143 -2.97 11.68 -9.04
C HIS A 143 -4.02 11.34 -10.10
N ILE A 144 -5.29 11.66 -9.88
CA ILE A 144 -6.29 11.58 -10.94
C ILE A 144 -6.26 12.90 -11.71
N LEU A 145 -5.82 12.85 -12.96
CA LEU A 145 -5.59 14.03 -13.79
C LEU A 145 -6.88 14.60 -14.37
N GLU A 146 -7.87 13.76 -14.64
CA GLU A 146 -9.17 14.22 -15.13
C GLU A 146 -10.06 14.69 -13.98
N LYS A 147 -10.39 15.98 -13.99
CA LYS A 147 -11.21 16.59 -12.92
C LYS A 147 -12.57 15.93 -12.77
N SER A 148 -13.22 15.58 -13.87
CA SER A 148 -14.54 14.91 -13.85
C SER A 148 -14.50 13.54 -13.16
N GLU A 149 -13.50 12.72 -13.47
CA GLU A 149 -13.30 11.41 -12.82
C GLU A 149 -12.94 11.57 -11.33
N GLN A 150 -12.10 12.57 -11.03
CA GLN A 150 -11.70 12.90 -9.66
C GLN A 150 -12.91 13.31 -8.82
N GLU A 151 -13.74 14.22 -9.32
CA GLU A 151 -14.94 14.73 -8.65
C GLU A 151 -15.98 13.61 -8.44
N GLU A 152 -16.22 12.79 -9.46
CA GLU A 152 -17.13 11.64 -9.36
C GLU A 152 -16.66 10.64 -8.31
N ARG A 153 -15.36 10.30 -8.30
CA ARG A 153 -14.78 9.41 -7.29
C ARG A 153 -14.90 9.98 -5.89
N LEU A 154 -14.51 11.24 -5.71
CA LEU A 154 -14.59 11.90 -4.41
C LEU A 154 -16.03 12.02 -3.92
N ALA A 155 -17.02 12.27 -4.81
CA ALA A 155 -18.42 12.29 -4.45
C ALA A 155 -18.91 10.92 -3.94
N LYS A 156 -18.55 9.83 -4.62
CA LYS A 156 -18.87 8.46 -4.17
C LYS A 156 -18.25 8.12 -2.81
N GLU A 157 -16.98 8.48 -2.60
CA GLU A 157 -16.32 8.24 -1.31
C GLU A 157 -16.92 9.12 -0.21
N LYS A 158 -17.30 10.36 -0.50
CA LYS A 158 -17.97 11.27 0.43
C LYS A 158 -19.28 10.67 0.94
N GLU A 159 -20.14 10.18 0.02
CA GLU A 159 -21.41 9.53 0.38
C GLU A 159 -21.19 8.27 1.21
N LEU A 160 -20.22 7.43 0.82
CA LEU A 160 -19.88 6.22 1.56
C LEU A 160 -19.45 6.55 2.99
N ILE A 161 -18.53 7.50 3.17
CA ILE A 161 -18.00 7.89 4.48
C ILE A 161 -19.10 8.52 5.34
N LEU A 162 -19.92 9.41 4.76
CA LEU A 162 -21.05 10.03 5.46
C LEU A 162 -22.04 8.96 5.94
N GLY A 163 -22.41 8.01 5.08
CA GLY A 163 -23.30 6.91 5.44
C GLY A 163 -22.74 5.98 6.53
N ILE A 164 -21.43 5.91 6.68
CA ILE A 164 -20.78 5.18 7.79
C ILE A 164 -20.89 5.99 9.08
N ILE A 165 -20.61 7.29 9.04
CA ILE A 165 -20.67 8.19 10.19
C ILE A 165 -22.11 8.25 10.75
N GLU A 166 -23.12 8.30 9.89
CA GLU A 166 -24.54 8.42 10.28
C GLU A 166 -25.13 7.12 10.85
N LYS A 167 -24.49 5.97 10.64
CA LYS A 167 -24.98 4.66 11.10
C LYS A 167 -24.60 4.31 12.54
N GLU A 168 -24.74 5.20 13.48
CA GLU A 168 -24.59 4.95 14.92
C GLU A 168 -23.20 4.51 15.40
N TYR A 169 -22.17 4.60 14.55
CA TYR A 169 -20.82 4.23 14.92
C TYR A 169 -20.04 5.48 15.33
N TYR A 170 -19.63 5.54 16.60
CA TYR A 170 -18.73 6.57 17.06
C TYR A 170 -17.33 6.35 16.48
N LEU A 171 -17.01 7.06 15.41
CA LEU A 171 -15.76 6.99 14.67
C LEU A 171 -15.09 8.39 14.56
N PRO A 172 -14.69 9.03 15.69
CA PRO A 172 -14.24 10.42 15.70
C PRO A 172 -13.08 10.68 14.76
N TYR A 173 -12.14 9.76 14.63
CA TYR A 173 -11.02 9.93 13.71
C TYR A 173 -11.42 9.88 12.22
N ILE A 174 -12.47 9.14 11.86
CA ILE A 174 -13.02 9.13 10.50
C ILE A 174 -13.81 10.42 10.25
N GLU A 175 -14.57 10.89 11.23
CA GLU A 175 -15.26 12.19 11.19
C GLU A 175 -14.28 13.35 10.98
N ASP A 176 -13.16 13.36 11.68
CA ASP A 176 -12.10 14.37 11.52
C ASP A 176 -11.57 14.38 10.07
N ILE A 177 -11.32 13.22 9.48
CA ILE A 177 -10.89 13.12 8.08
C ILE A 177 -11.99 13.60 7.14
N TYR A 178 -13.25 13.23 7.36
CA TYR A 178 -14.38 13.72 6.57
C TYR A 178 -14.48 15.24 6.60
N MET A 179 -14.40 15.84 7.79
CA MET A 179 -14.41 17.30 7.95
C MET A 179 -13.26 17.97 7.21
N LYS A 180 -12.05 17.47 7.40
CA LYS A 180 -10.83 17.95 6.73
C LYS A 180 -10.89 17.87 5.22
N GLN A 181 -11.42 16.77 4.66
CA GLN A 181 -11.34 16.49 3.24
C GLN A 181 -12.52 17.02 2.41
N PHE A 182 -13.69 17.24 3.03
CA PHE A 182 -14.93 17.57 2.31
C PHE A 182 -15.68 18.80 2.82
N LYS A 183 -15.33 19.36 3.98
CA LYS A 183 -16.00 20.54 4.55
C LYS A 183 -15.10 21.76 4.74
N THR A 184 -13.80 21.65 4.37
CA THR A 184 -12.91 22.79 4.19
C THR A 184 -13.03 23.30 2.77
#